data_853d5232c7b6ed79a1ca8bfd2016fc17
#
_entry.id   853d5232c7b6ed79a1ca8bfd2016fc17
#
_cell.length_a   1.000
_cell.length_b   1.000
_cell.length_c   1.000
_cell.angle_alpha   90.00
_cell.angle_beta   90.00
_cell.angle_gamma   90.00
#
_symmetry.space_group_name_H-M   'P 1'
#
loop_
_entity.id
_entity.type
_entity.pdbx_description
1 polymer ?
#
loop_
_entity_poly.entity_id
_entity_poly.type
_entity_poly.pdbx_seq_one_letter_code
_entity_poly.pdbx_strand_id
1 'polypeptide(L)'
;RYEIKSFCSSLGYDMDRKLSDIRPTYKFEVSCQKSVPESVLCFLEGGSYEDVIRLAISLGGDADTQACMAGSIAEAFGYEIPDRFLGRLYRCADDMLEMIVKFNEKLREKENGTVGN
;
A
#
# COMPACT_ATOMS: atom_id res chain seq x y z
N ARG A 1 -11.05 -2.48 6.56
CA ARG A 1 -11.39 -2.30 5.13
C ARG A 1 -12.61 -1.41 4.93
N TYR A 2 -13.73 -1.71 5.60
CA TYR A 2 -14.95 -0.91 5.47
C TYR A 2 -14.72 0.57 5.80
N GLU A 3 -14.03 0.87 6.89
CA GLU A 3 -13.71 2.23 7.33
C GLU A 3 -12.88 3.00 6.29
N ILE A 4 -11.87 2.35 5.70
CA ILE A 4 -11.05 2.96 4.64
C ILE A 4 -11.90 3.28 3.41
N LYS A 5 -12.75 2.34 2.98
CA LYS A 5 -13.68 2.54 1.87
C LYS A 5 -14.61 3.73 2.14
N SER A 6 -15.24 3.74 3.32
CA SER A 6 -16.15 4.81 3.74
C SER A 6 -15.45 6.17 3.81
N PHE A 7 -14.25 6.22 4.37
CA PHE A 7 -13.45 7.43 4.43
C PHE A 7 -13.11 7.97 3.03
N CYS A 8 -12.62 7.13 2.13
CA CYS A 8 -12.30 7.52 0.76
C CYS A 8 -13.55 8.01 0.00
N SER A 9 -14.69 7.35 0.20
CA SER A 9 -15.96 7.80 -0.39
C SER A 9 -16.38 9.18 0.14
N SER A 10 -16.13 9.48 1.41
CA SER A 10 -16.42 10.81 2.00
C SER A 10 -15.56 11.92 1.42
N LEU A 11 -14.40 11.58 0.84
CA LEU A 11 -13.54 12.51 0.11
C LEU A 11 -13.95 12.70 -1.37
N GLY A 12 -15.04 12.07 -1.79
CA GLY A 12 -15.55 12.17 -3.16
C GLY A 12 -14.99 11.15 -4.15
N TYR A 13 -14.23 10.14 -3.68
CA TYR A 13 -13.75 9.07 -4.54
C TYR A 13 -14.84 8.02 -4.75
N ASP A 14 -15.01 7.57 -6.00
CA ASP A 14 -15.87 6.43 -6.33
C ASP A 14 -15.17 5.11 -5.97
N MET A 15 -15.51 4.56 -4.82
CA MET A 15 -14.96 3.34 -4.26
C MET A 15 -15.82 2.09 -4.54
N ASP A 16 -16.86 2.20 -5.37
CA ASP A 16 -17.73 1.08 -5.74
C ASP A 16 -17.30 0.41 -7.05
N ARG A 17 -16.30 0.97 -7.73
CA ARG A 17 -15.69 0.41 -8.92
C ARG A 17 -14.88 -0.85 -8.59
N LYS A 18 -14.75 -1.74 -9.57
CA LYS A 18 -13.88 -2.92 -9.50
C LYS A 18 -12.64 -2.74 -10.36
N LEU A 19 -11.52 -3.32 -9.94
CA LEU A 19 -10.28 -3.30 -10.72
C LEU A 19 -10.44 -3.95 -12.09
N SER A 20 -11.31 -4.98 -12.21
CA SER A 20 -11.64 -5.61 -13.49
C SER A 20 -12.20 -4.63 -14.52
N ASP A 21 -12.98 -3.66 -14.06
CA ASP A 21 -13.66 -2.69 -14.92
C ASP A 21 -12.74 -1.51 -15.27
N ILE A 22 -11.82 -1.17 -14.36
CA ILE A 22 -10.85 -0.09 -14.53
C ILE A 22 -9.72 -0.51 -15.47
N ARG A 23 -9.16 -1.71 -15.29
CA ARG A 23 -7.96 -2.20 -15.95
C ARG A 23 -7.96 -2.09 -17.48
N PRO A 24 -9.03 -2.37 -18.22
CA PRO A 24 -9.01 -2.30 -19.69
C PRO A 24 -8.76 -0.90 -20.24
N THR A 25 -9.09 0.13 -19.48
CA THR A 25 -9.03 1.55 -19.93
C THR A 25 -8.05 2.39 -19.16
N TYR A 26 -7.49 1.86 -18.05
CA TYR A 26 -6.55 2.59 -17.22
C TYR A 26 -5.24 2.83 -17.95
N LYS A 27 -4.72 4.03 -17.82
CA LYS A 27 -3.46 4.46 -18.45
C LYS A 27 -2.56 5.10 -17.42
N PHE A 28 -1.34 5.42 -17.82
CA PHE A 28 -0.41 6.19 -17.00
C PHE A 28 -1.05 7.48 -16.53
N GLU A 29 -1.10 7.65 -15.21
CA GLU A 29 -1.76 8.76 -14.54
C GLU A 29 -0.98 9.14 -13.28
N VAL A 30 -0.71 10.44 -13.13
CA VAL A 30 0.07 10.98 -12.00
C VAL A 30 -0.75 11.84 -11.04
N SER A 31 -2.02 12.10 -11.38
CA SER A 31 -2.89 12.87 -10.49
C SER A 31 -3.35 12.05 -9.29
N CYS A 32 -3.40 12.67 -8.13
CA CYS A 32 -3.92 11.99 -6.92
C CYS A 32 -5.36 11.49 -7.11
N GLN A 33 -6.18 12.25 -7.85
CA GLN A 33 -7.59 11.93 -8.07
C GLN A 33 -7.82 10.61 -8.81
N LYS A 34 -6.82 10.16 -9.58
CA LYS A 34 -6.90 8.94 -10.40
C LYS A 34 -5.88 7.87 -10.05
N SER A 35 -4.95 8.14 -9.15
CA SER A 35 -3.97 7.15 -8.68
C SER A 35 -4.27 6.67 -7.26
N VAL A 36 -4.70 7.56 -6.38
CA VAL A 36 -5.00 7.21 -4.99
C VAL A 36 -6.19 6.25 -4.86
N PRO A 37 -7.37 6.52 -5.44
CA PRO A 37 -8.51 5.62 -5.31
C PRO A 37 -8.22 4.24 -5.91
N GLU A 38 -7.52 4.15 -7.05
CA GLU A 38 -7.12 2.88 -7.65
C GLU A 38 -6.16 2.09 -6.76
N SER A 39 -5.22 2.74 -6.10
CA SER A 39 -4.32 2.10 -5.13
C SER A 39 -5.07 1.57 -3.90
N VAL A 40 -6.04 2.33 -3.40
CA VAL A 40 -6.90 1.87 -2.30
C VAL A 40 -7.77 0.68 -2.74
N LEU A 41 -8.31 0.70 -3.96
CA LEU A 41 -9.08 -0.44 -4.51
C LEU A 41 -8.20 -1.70 -4.60
N CYS A 42 -6.92 -1.59 -4.98
CA CYS A 42 -5.99 -2.72 -4.97
C CYS A 42 -5.86 -3.34 -3.57
N PHE A 43 -5.77 -2.52 -2.53
CA PHE A 43 -5.78 -3.00 -1.15
C PHE A 43 -7.12 -3.64 -0.76
N LEU A 44 -8.24 -3.04 -1.16
CA LEU A 44 -9.57 -3.56 -0.81
C LEU A 44 -9.88 -4.91 -1.46
N GLU A 45 -9.40 -5.15 -2.68
CA GLU A 45 -9.60 -6.40 -3.42
C GLU A 45 -8.55 -7.47 -3.08
N GLY A 46 -7.32 -7.08 -2.71
CA GLY A 46 -6.24 -8.01 -2.42
C GLY A 46 -6.44 -8.79 -1.11
N GLY A 47 -6.07 -10.07 -1.11
CA GLY A 47 -6.17 -10.97 0.04
C GLY A 47 -4.88 -11.10 0.85
N SER A 48 -3.75 -10.64 0.32
CA SER A 48 -2.43 -10.67 0.94
C SER A 48 -1.62 -9.47 0.49
N TYR A 49 -0.46 -9.22 1.14
CA TYR A 49 0.47 -8.17 0.70
C TYR A 49 0.85 -8.33 -0.77
N GLU A 50 1.24 -9.55 -1.17
CA GLU A 50 1.63 -9.82 -2.55
C GLU A 50 0.49 -9.62 -3.55
N ASP A 51 -0.73 -10.05 -3.21
CA ASP A 51 -1.89 -9.82 -4.08
C ASP A 51 -2.13 -8.34 -4.31
N VAL A 52 -2.04 -7.53 -3.26
CA VAL A 52 -2.19 -6.07 -3.34
C VAL A 52 -1.16 -5.47 -4.29
N ILE A 53 0.11 -5.86 -4.17
CA ILE A 53 1.19 -5.39 -5.06
C ILE A 53 0.94 -5.84 -6.51
N ARG A 54 0.56 -7.10 -6.71
CA ARG A 54 0.27 -7.64 -8.05
C ARG A 54 -0.92 -6.95 -8.71
N LEU A 55 -1.97 -6.66 -7.95
CA LEU A 55 -3.13 -5.91 -8.43
C LEU A 55 -2.73 -4.50 -8.87
N ALA A 56 -1.93 -3.79 -8.06
CA ALA A 56 -1.44 -2.45 -8.40
C ALA A 56 -0.62 -2.45 -9.70
N ILE A 57 0.33 -3.38 -9.83
CA ILE A 57 1.15 -3.51 -11.05
C ILE A 57 0.27 -3.87 -12.27
N SER A 58 -0.75 -4.72 -12.08
CA SER A 58 -1.62 -5.19 -13.16
C SER A 58 -2.50 -4.12 -13.78
N LEU A 59 -2.65 -2.97 -13.15
CA LEU A 59 -3.40 -1.83 -13.71
C LEU A 59 -2.66 -1.18 -14.88
N GLY A 60 -1.34 -1.27 -14.93
CA GLY A 60 -0.54 -0.75 -16.06
C GLY A 60 -0.38 0.78 -16.09
N GLY A 61 -0.66 1.46 -14.98
CA GLY A 61 -0.42 2.89 -14.80
C GLY A 61 0.99 3.18 -14.29
N ASP A 62 1.11 4.17 -13.39
CA ASP A 62 2.32 4.47 -12.62
C ASP A 62 2.49 3.40 -11.51
N ALA A 63 2.95 2.23 -11.95
CA ALA A 63 2.87 0.99 -11.20
C ALA A 63 3.69 1.00 -9.90
N ASP A 64 4.85 1.65 -9.88
CA ASP A 64 5.70 1.77 -8.70
C ASP A 64 5.07 2.68 -7.64
N THR A 65 4.54 3.84 -8.03
CA THR A 65 3.83 4.74 -7.13
C THR A 65 2.56 4.09 -6.59
N GLN A 66 1.76 3.43 -7.44
CA GLN A 66 0.55 2.75 -7.02
C GLN A 66 0.84 1.57 -6.09
N ALA A 67 1.88 0.77 -6.39
CA ALA A 67 2.30 -0.32 -5.53
C ALA A 67 2.84 0.18 -4.18
N CYS A 68 3.55 1.31 -4.16
CA CYS A 68 4.02 1.94 -2.93
C CYS A 68 2.84 2.36 -2.04
N MET A 69 1.84 3.05 -2.58
CA MET A 69 0.66 3.46 -1.82
C MET A 69 -0.16 2.27 -1.32
N ALA A 70 -0.48 1.33 -2.20
CA ALA A 70 -1.28 0.16 -1.86
C ALA A 70 -0.56 -0.76 -0.86
N GLY A 71 0.75 -0.96 -1.05
CA GLY A 71 1.59 -1.77 -0.16
C GLY A 71 1.74 -1.16 1.23
N SER A 72 1.86 0.16 1.34
CA SER A 72 1.91 0.84 2.64
C SER A 72 0.62 0.66 3.43
N ILE A 73 -0.53 0.70 2.76
CA ILE A 73 -1.83 0.43 3.41
C ILE A 73 -1.92 -1.04 3.83
N ALA A 74 -1.47 -1.96 2.99
CA ALA A 74 -1.50 -3.39 3.26
C ALA A 74 -0.62 -3.77 4.46
N GLU A 75 0.57 -3.19 4.56
CA GLU A 75 1.50 -3.38 5.68
C GLU A 75 0.90 -2.82 6.98
N ALA A 76 0.41 -1.57 6.96
CA ALA A 76 -0.24 -0.96 8.12
C ALA A 76 -1.51 -1.70 8.57
N PHE A 77 -2.19 -2.40 7.66
CA PHE A 77 -3.32 -3.28 7.98
C PHE A 77 -2.89 -4.59 8.67
N GLY A 78 -1.61 -4.96 8.61
CA GLY A 78 -1.04 -6.15 9.21
C GLY A 78 -0.83 -7.32 8.24
N TYR A 79 -0.83 -7.08 6.92
CA TYR A 79 -0.41 -8.10 5.98
C TYR A 79 1.11 -8.29 6.03
N GLU A 80 1.55 -9.52 6.13
CA GLU A 80 2.97 -9.87 6.15
C GLU A 80 3.62 -9.66 4.78
N ILE A 81 4.76 -8.95 4.78
CA ILE A 81 5.59 -8.80 3.59
C ILE A 81 6.35 -10.11 3.36
N PRO A 82 6.22 -10.77 2.19
CA PRO A 82 6.91 -12.01 1.93
C PRO A 82 8.43 -11.89 2.04
N ASP A 83 9.09 -12.88 2.66
CA ASP A 83 10.55 -12.91 2.85
C ASP A 83 11.33 -12.70 1.56
N ARG A 84 10.82 -13.17 0.42
CA ARG A 84 11.45 -12.95 -0.88
C ARG A 84 11.51 -11.48 -1.29
N PHE A 85 10.56 -10.64 -0.84
CA PHE A 85 10.57 -9.19 -1.09
C PHE A 85 11.58 -8.52 -0.16
N LEU A 86 11.57 -8.88 1.12
CA LEU A 86 12.56 -8.40 2.09
C LEU A 86 13.97 -8.81 1.69
N GLY A 87 14.17 -10.05 1.27
CA GLY A 87 15.47 -10.51 0.81
C GLY A 87 16.00 -9.79 -0.44
N ARG A 88 15.13 -9.27 -1.30
CA ARG A 88 15.52 -8.37 -2.41
C ARG A 88 15.91 -7.00 -1.91
N LEU A 89 15.10 -6.41 -1.03
CA LEU A 89 15.36 -5.10 -0.43
C LEU A 89 16.71 -5.08 0.27
N TYR A 90 17.00 -6.09 1.10
CA TYR A 90 18.24 -6.21 1.85
C TYR A 90 19.50 -6.35 0.96
N ARG A 91 19.35 -6.84 -0.26
CA ARG A 91 20.48 -6.95 -1.22
C ARG A 91 20.71 -5.69 -2.06
N CYS A 92 19.70 -4.83 -2.15
CA CYS A 92 19.74 -3.71 -3.09
C CYS A 92 19.90 -2.35 -2.41
N ALA A 93 19.81 -2.27 -1.08
CA ALA A 93 19.64 -1.00 -0.41
C ALA A 93 20.18 -1.01 1.04
N ASP A 94 21.49 -1.16 1.22
CA ASP A 94 22.13 -1.15 2.53
C ASP A 94 21.79 0.11 3.34
N ASP A 95 21.78 1.28 2.69
CA ASP A 95 21.45 2.56 3.33
C ASP A 95 19.98 2.63 3.80
N MET A 96 19.07 2.04 3.04
CA MET A 96 17.65 1.98 3.40
C MET A 96 17.42 1.02 4.57
N LEU A 97 18.22 -0.03 4.70
CA LEU A 97 18.09 -1.00 5.77
C LEU A 97 18.32 -0.35 7.14
N GLU A 98 19.36 0.44 7.25
CA GLU A 98 19.66 1.18 8.49
C GLU A 98 18.51 2.13 8.88
N MET A 99 17.91 2.79 7.89
CA MET A 99 16.76 3.66 8.11
C MET A 99 15.52 2.91 8.56
N ILE A 100 15.23 1.75 7.97
CA ILE A 100 14.10 0.88 8.34
C ILE A 100 14.28 0.37 9.78
N VAL A 101 15.49 -0.05 10.16
CA VAL A 101 15.79 -0.48 11.53
C VAL A 101 15.52 0.64 12.52
N LYS A 102 16.08 1.84 12.29
CA LYS A 102 15.87 3.02 13.14
C LYS A 102 14.40 3.42 13.24
N PHE A 103 13.66 3.33 12.14
CA PHE A 103 12.22 3.60 12.13
C PHE A 103 11.44 2.62 13.02
N ASN A 104 11.71 1.33 12.87
CA ASN A 104 11.06 0.29 13.67
C ASN A 104 11.40 0.38 15.16
N GLU A 105 12.63 0.73 15.50
CA GLU A 105 13.03 0.98 16.89
C GLU A 105 12.21 2.12 17.50
N LYS A 106 12.08 3.24 16.77
CA LYS A 106 11.26 4.38 17.23
C LYS A 106 9.77 4.06 17.36
N LEU A 107 9.21 3.21 16.50
CA LEU A 107 7.83 2.75 16.64
C LEU A 107 7.64 1.95 17.92
N ARG A 108 8.54 1.01 18.22
CA ARG A 108 8.51 0.20 19.46
C ARG A 108 8.65 1.04 20.72
N GLU A 109 9.53 2.05 20.70
CA GLU A 109 9.68 2.98 21.82
C GLU A 109 8.36 3.74 22.10
N LYS A 110 7.68 4.17 21.04
CA LYS A 110 6.42 4.90 21.13
C LYS A 110 5.28 4.01 21.65
N GLU A 111 5.20 2.78 21.19
CA GLU A 111 4.21 1.79 21.66
C GLU A 111 4.42 1.47 23.15
N ASN A 112 5.66 1.23 23.58
CA ASN A 112 6.01 0.96 24.95
C ASN A 112 5.84 2.18 25.87
N GLY A 113 6.03 3.41 25.37
CA GLY A 113 5.83 4.65 26.12
C GLY A 113 4.37 5.04 26.32
N THR A 114 3.44 4.47 25.52
CA THR A 114 1.99 4.77 25.63
C THR A 114 1.28 3.86 26.65
N VAL A 115 1.93 2.79 27.12
CA VAL A 115 1.41 1.87 28.14
C VAL A 115 1.69 2.36 29.58
N GLY A 116 2.35 3.49 29.75
CA GLY A 116 2.83 4.01 31.04
C GLY A 116 2.08 5.24 31.60
N ASN A 117 0.84 5.49 31.18
CA ASN A 117 -0.01 6.55 31.79
C ASN A 117 -1.42 6.05 32.05
#